data_8658c839e1a651bb1ab4c274e9c38415
#
_entry.id   8658c839e1a651bb1ab4c274e9c38415
#
_cell.length_a   1.000
_cell.length_b   1.000
_cell.length_c   1.000
_cell.angle_alpha   90.00
_cell.angle_beta   90.00
_cell.angle_gamma   90.00
#
_symmetry.space_group_name_H-M   'P 1'
#
loop_
_entity.id
_entity.type
_entity.pdbx_description
1 polymer ?
#
loop_
_entity_poly.entity_id
_entity_poly.type
_entity_poly.pdbx_seq_one_letter_code
_entity_poly.pdbx_strand_id
1 'polypeptide(L)'
;NTEEILDLITNYLKQHIHEQITLEQICHDNLIGRTQLQKLMKEQFNTGAINYFHQLKIETAKQQIRSGRLNFTQISAGLGYQSVQYFSRQFKNLTGMTPTEYSSSIKALAENSFPE
;
A
#
# COMPACT_ATOMS: atom_id res chain seq x y z
N ASN A 1 8.46 -14.03 -19.61
CA ASN A 1 7.36 -13.37 -20.26
C ASN A 1 6.76 -12.26 -19.38
N THR A 2 5.79 -11.54 -19.88
CA THR A 2 5.18 -10.39 -19.19
C THR A 2 4.61 -10.78 -17.82
N GLU A 3 3.91 -11.87 -17.74
CA GLU A 3 3.30 -12.35 -16.50
C GLU A 3 4.35 -12.68 -15.44
N GLU A 4 5.43 -13.33 -15.83
CA GLU A 4 6.55 -13.64 -14.93
C GLU A 4 7.24 -12.39 -14.43
N ILE A 5 7.43 -11.40 -15.31
CA ILE A 5 8.03 -10.11 -14.93
C ILE A 5 7.13 -9.38 -13.92
N LEU A 6 5.82 -9.35 -14.16
CA LEU A 6 4.87 -8.71 -13.24
C LEU A 6 4.86 -9.41 -11.88
N ASP A 7 4.91 -10.73 -11.85
CA ASP A 7 4.99 -11.49 -10.60
C ASP A 7 6.28 -11.17 -9.84
N LEU A 8 7.40 -11.08 -10.54
CA LEU A 8 8.67 -10.71 -9.94
C LEU A 8 8.59 -9.33 -9.28
N ILE A 9 8.04 -8.36 -10.00
CA ILE A 9 7.93 -6.98 -9.50
C ILE A 9 6.94 -6.89 -8.35
N THR A 10 5.77 -7.49 -8.45
CA THR A 10 4.79 -7.42 -7.36
C THR A 10 5.31 -8.12 -6.10
N ASN A 11 6.00 -9.25 -6.23
CA ASN A 11 6.63 -9.92 -5.09
C ASN A 11 7.75 -9.08 -4.49
N TYR A 12 8.57 -8.44 -5.31
CA TYR A 12 9.59 -7.51 -4.85
C TYR A 12 8.98 -6.39 -4.01
N LEU A 13 7.91 -5.76 -4.51
CA LEU A 13 7.24 -4.67 -3.79
C LEU A 13 6.67 -5.15 -2.45
N LYS A 14 6.07 -6.32 -2.41
CA LYS A 14 5.56 -6.91 -1.16
C LYS A 14 6.66 -7.16 -0.15
N GLN A 15 7.81 -7.64 -0.60
CA GLN A 15 8.97 -7.87 0.28
C GLN A 15 9.53 -6.57 0.85
N HIS A 16 9.39 -5.47 0.13
CA HIS A 16 9.88 -4.15 0.52
C HIS A 16 8.80 -3.25 1.12
N ILE A 17 7.67 -3.85 1.56
CA ILE A 17 6.50 -3.09 2.04
C ILE A 17 6.82 -2.19 3.24
N HIS A 18 7.85 -2.51 4.00
CA HIS A 18 8.28 -1.77 5.20
C HIS A 18 9.30 -0.68 4.91
N GLU A 19 9.63 -0.45 3.65
CA GLU A 19 10.71 0.45 3.24
C GLU A 19 10.18 1.58 2.38
N GLN A 20 10.99 2.62 2.25
CA GLN A 20 10.83 3.63 1.22
C GLN A 20 11.74 3.24 0.08
N ILE A 21 11.18 3.02 -1.11
CA ILE A 21 11.97 2.68 -2.29
C ILE A 21 11.67 3.67 -3.41
N THR A 22 12.66 3.87 -4.26
CA THR A 22 12.56 4.74 -5.43
C THR A 22 12.29 3.92 -6.68
N LEU A 23 11.79 4.60 -7.72
CA LEU A 23 11.61 3.96 -9.02
C LEU A 23 12.93 3.40 -9.55
N GLU A 24 14.02 4.12 -9.34
CA GLU A 24 15.36 3.71 -9.75
C GLU A 24 15.79 2.41 -9.06
N GLN A 25 15.50 2.26 -7.77
CA GLN A 25 15.80 1.04 -7.02
C GLN A 25 15.01 -0.16 -7.56
N ILE A 26 13.72 0.05 -7.86
CA ILE A 26 12.88 -1.01 -8.43
C ILE A 26 13.48 -1.47 -9.77
N CYS A 27 13.82 -0.52 -10.63
CA CYS A 27 14.40 -0.82 -11.94
C CYS A 27 15.73 -1.56 -11.82
N HIS A 28 16.62 -1.06 -10.97
CA HIS A 28 17.96 -1.63 -10.77
C HIS A 28 17.86 -3.06 -10.22
N ASP A 29 17.07 -3.26 -9.18
CA ASP A 29 17.01 -4.54 -8.48
C ASP A 29 16.29 -5.62 -9.31
N ASN A 30 15.44 -5.22 -10.25
CA ASN A 30 14.70 -6.16 -11.09
C ASN A 30 15.22 -6.19 -12.53
N LEU A 31 16.31 -5.52 -12.81
CA LEU A 31 16.95 -5.50 -14.13
C LEU A 31 15.98 -5.14 -15.25
N ILE A 32 15.19 -4.11 -15.03
CA ILE A 32 14.20 -3.65 -16.00
C ILE A 32 14.35 -2.15 -16.24
N GLY A 33 14.17 -1.73 -17.48
CA GLY A 33 14.20 -0.32 -17.83
C GLY A 33 12.97 0.42 -17.31
N ARG A 34 13.12 1.71 -17.04
CA ARG A 34 12.06 2.56 -16.52
C ARG A 34 10.83 2.58 -17.42
N THR A 35 11.03 2.77 -18.72
CA THR A 35 9.94 2.83 -19.71
C THR A 35 9.17 1.50 -19.75
N GLN A 36 9.89 0.39 -19.78
CA GLN A 36 9.27 -0.94 -19.81
C GLN A 36 8.48 -1.20 -18.52
N LEU A 37 9.06 -0.89 -17.36
CA LEU A 37 8.39 -1.07 -16.08
C LEU A 37 7.07 -0.30 -16.02
N GLN A 38 7.12 1.00 -16.34
CA GLN A 38 5.93 1.84 -16.27
C GLN A 38 4.86 1.42 -17.28
N LYS A 39 5.27 0.97 -18.47
CA LYS A 39 4.34 0.45 -19.48
C LYS A 39 3.62 -0.79 -18.96
N LEU A 40 4.37 -1.77 -18.43
CA LEU A 40 3.79 -3.00 -17.91
C LEU A 40 2.84 -2.73 -16.73
N MET A 41 3.25 -1.85 -15.82
CA MET A 41 2.41 -1.49 -14.67
C MET A 41 1.13 -0.80 -15.12
N LYS A 42 1.24 0.14 -16.06
CA LYS A 42 0.06 0.85 -16.57
C LYS A 42 -0.91 -0.08 -17.29
N GLU A 43 -0.41 -0.99 -18.10
CA GLU A 43 -1.25 -1.95 -18.82
C GLU A 43 -1.96 -2.92 -17.87
N GLN A 44 -1.27 -3.38 -16.81
CA GLN A 44 -1.82 -4.37 -15.90
C GLN A 44 -2.64 -3.77 -14.77
N PHE A 45 -2.19 -2.66 -14.20
CA PHE A 45 -2.76 -2.08 -12.98
C PHE A 45 -3.31 -0.67 -13.15
N ASN A 46 -3.23 -0.12 -14.35
CA ASN A 46 -3.68 1.23 -14.69
C ASN A 46 -2.99 2.32 -13.88
N THR A 47 -1.77 2.07 -13.39
CA THR A 47 -1.00 3.03 -12.59
C THR A 47 0.48 2.71 -12.68
N GLY A 48 1.34 3.65 -12.25
CA GLY A 48 2.78 3.44 -12.19
C GLY A 48 3.22 2.62 -10.99
N ALA A 49 4.48 2.21 -11.00
CA ALA A 49 5.03 1.31 -9.99
C ALA A 49 5.00 1.90 -8.57
N ILE A 50 5.37 3.17 -8.41
CA ILE A 50 5.40 3.81 -7.08
C ILE A 50 3.99 3.96 -6.51
N ASN A 51 3.02 4.39 -7.33
CA ASN A 51 1.64 4.50 -6.86
C ASN A 51 1.07 3.13 -6.50
N TYR A 52 1.38 2.11 -7.29
CA TYR A 52 0.98 0.74 -6.96
C TYR A 52 1.59 0.28 -5.62
N PHE A 53 2.85 0.61 -5.38
CA PHE A 53 3.51 0.31 -4.11
C PHE A 53 2.79 0.97 -2.93
N HIS A 54 2.40 2.23 -3.09
CA HIS A 54 1.62 2.92 -2.06
C HIS A 54 0.24 2.27 -1.84
N GLN A 55 -0.40 1.81 -2.90
CA GLN A 55 -1.67 1.07 -2.78
C GLN A 55 -1.49 -0.22 -1.97
N LEU A 56 -0.38 -0.94 -2.16
CA LEU A 56 -0.06 -2.13 -1.37
C LEU A 56 0.13 -1.78 0.11
N LYS A 57 0.83 -0.69 0.41
CA LYS A 57 1.03 -0.23 1.79
C LYS A 57 -0.31 0.11 2.44
N ILE A 58 -1.19 0.79 1.74
CA ILE A 58 -2.49 1.19 2.28
C ILE A 58 -3.39 -0.04 2.49
N GLU A 59 -3.35 -1.02 1.59
CA GLU A 59 -4.07 -2.28 1.78
C GLU A 59 -3.60 -3.02 3.04
N THR A 60 -2.29 -3.06 3.25
CA THR A 60 -1.70 -3.62 4.46
C THR A 60 -2.14 -2.84 5.71
N ALA A 61 -2.13 -1.51 5.62
CA ALA A 61 -2.59 -0.65 6.71
C ALA A 61 -4.04 -0.92 7.08
N LYS A 62 -4.92 -1.09 6.10
CA LYS A 62 -6.32 -1.45 6.34
C LYS A 62 -6.45 -2.73 7.14
N GLN A 63 -5.69 -3.76 6.77
CA GLN A 63 -5.69 -5.04 7.49
C GLN A 63 -5.23 -4.87 8.93
N GLN A 64 -4.19 -4.07 9.16
CA GLN A 64 -3.66 -3.81 10.50
C GLN A 64 -4.63 -2.98 11.35
N ILE A 65 -5.34 -2.04 10.74
CA ILE A 65 -6.39 -1.27 11.42
C ILE A 65 -7.53 -2.21 11.84
N ARG A 66 -7.97 -3.08 10.94
CA ARG A 66 -9.03 -4.06 11.23
C ARG A 66 -8.64 -5.01 12.35
N SER A 67 -7.36 -5.41 12.42
CA SER A 67 -6.89 -6.31 13.48
C SER A 67 -6.88 -5.65 14.86
N GLY A 68 -6.77 -4.33 14.92
CA GLY A 68 -6.78 -3.57 16.17
C GLY A 68 -5.57 -3.76 17.08
N ARG A 69 -4.50 -4.39 16.59
CA ARG A 69 -3.32 -4.70 17.42
C ARG A 69 -2.32 -3.56 17.51
N LEU A 70 -2.30 -2.68 16.50
CA LEU A 70 -1.33 -1.61 16.37
C LEU A 70 -2.06 -0.27 16.30
N ASN A 71 -1.45 0.77 16.85
CA ASN A 71 -1.94 2.12 16.67
C ASN A 71 -1.44 2.71 15.35
N PHE A 72 -1.93 3.88 14.98
CA PHE A 72 -1.59 4.49 13.68
C PHE A 72 -0.12 4.86 13.59
N THR A 73 0.50 5.27 14.69
CA THR A 73 1.95 5.56 14.72
C THR A 73 2.75 4.31 14.42
N GLN A 74 2.40 3.18 15.03
CA GLN A 74 3.06 1.90 14.79
C GLN A 74 2.85 1.41 13.36
N ILE A 75 1.62 1.52 12.84
CA ILE A 75 1.30 1.13 11.47
C ILE A 75 2.12 1.95 10.49
N SER A 76 2.12 3.27 10.64
CA SER A 76 2.83 4.16 9.71
C SER A 76 4.35 3.90 9.73
N ALA A 77 4.93 3.76 10.91
CA ALA A 77 6.35 3.47 11.05
C ALA A 77 6.71 2.11 10.44
N GLY A 78 5.89 1.10 10.70
CA GLY A 78 6.11 -0.26 10.17
C GLY A 78 6.00 -0.34 8.65
N LEU A 79 5.28 0.58 8.01
CA LEU A 79 5.15 0.65 6.56
C LEU A 79 6.14 1.61 5.91
N GLY A 80 7.11 2.13 6.69
CA GLY A 80 8.17 2.98 6.15
C GLY A 80 7.76 4.42 5.91
N TYR A 81 6.67 4.90 6.50
CA TYR A 81 6.28 6.30 6.39
C TYR A 81 7.11 7.16 7.35
N GLN A 82 7.48 8.36 6.90
CA GLN A 82 8.28 9.29 7.70
C GLN A 82 7.51 9.84 8.90
N SER A 83 6.20 9.97 8.77
CA SER A 83 5.36 10.48 9.84
C SER A 83 3.95 9.91 9.73
N VAL A 84 3.23 9.90 10.85
CA VAL A 84 1.83 9.49 10.86
C VAL A 84 0.96 10.50 10.08
N GLN A 85 1.36 11.77 10.04
CA GLN A 85 0.65 12.80 9.28
C GLN A 85 0.73 12.53 7.77
N TYR A 86 1.91 12.19 7.26
CA TYR A 86 2.07 11.85 5.85
C TYR A 86 1.28 10.57 5.51
N PHE A 87 1.37 9.56 6.35
CA PHE A 87 0.58 8.35 6.22
C PHE A 87 -0.92 8.65 6.14
N SER A 88 -1.43 9.48 7.06
CA SER A 88 -2.86 9.82 7.09
C SER A 88 -3.32 10.50 5.81
N ARG A 89 -2.52 11.43 5.28
CA ARG A 89 -2.84 12.12 4.02
C ARG A 89 -2.88 11.14 2.86
N GLN A 90 -1.90 10.24 2.78
CA GLN A 90 -1.85 9.26 1.71
C GLN A 90 -2.98 8.25 1.82
N PHE A 91 -3.28 7.81 3.02
CA PHE A 91 -4.42 6.92 3.28
C PHE A 91 -5.72 7.56 2.77
N LYS A 92 -5.95 8.82 3.13
CA LYS A 92 -7.15 9.55 2.68
C LYS A 92 -7.18 9.72 1.16
N ASN A 93 -6.04 10.05 0.55
CA ASN A 93 -5.96 10.21 -0.91
C ASN A 93 -6.32 8.91 -1.65
N LEU A 94 -5.94 7.76 -1.11
CA LEU A 94 -6.14 6.48 -1.78
C LEU A 94 -7.45 5.78 -1.40
N THR A 95 -8.05 6.12 -0.26
CA THR A 95 -9.26 5.44 0.23
C THR A 95 -10.48 6.36 0.31
N GLY A 96 -10.27 7.66 0.32
CA GLY A 96 -11.34 8.63 0.57
C GLY A 96 -11.63 8.89 2.04
N MET A 97 -10.98 8.17 2.95
CA MET A 97 -11.17 8.31 4.41
C MET A 97 -9.84 8.50 5.11
N THR A 98 -9.84 9.24 6.22
CA THR A 98 -8.69 9.22 7.13
C THR A 98 -8.62 7.86 7.83
N PRO A 99 -7.46 7.47 8.39
CA PRO A 99 -7.37 6.24 9.19
C PRO A 99 -8.38 6.20 10.34
N THR A 100 -8.62 7.34 11.00
CA THR A 100 -9.61 7.45 12.08
C THR A 100 -11.02 7.19 11.57
N GLU A 101 -11.39 7.80 10.45
CA GLU A 101 -12.70 7.58 9.82
C GLU A 101 -12.87 6.12 9.40
N TYR A 102 -11.83 5.53 8.83
CA TYR A 102 -11.85 4.12 8.44
C TYR A 102 -12.03 3.20 9.65
N SER A 103 -11.26 3.43 10.70
CA SER A 103 -11.38 2.68 11.96
C SER A 103 -12.79 2.77 12.55
N SER A 104 -13.37 3.97 12.56
CA SER A 104 -14.73 4.18 13.05
C SER A 104 -15.77 3.45 12.19
N SER A 105 -15.60 3.46 10.86
CA SER A 105 -16.51 2.76 9.97
C SER A 105 -16.48 1.24 10.17
N ILE A 106 -15.29 0.68 10.43
CA ILE A 106 -15.13 -0.75 10.71
C ILE A 106 -15.83 -1.12 12.01
N LYS A 107 -15.69 -0.31 13.06
CA LYS A 107 -16.38 -0.53 14.35
C LYS A 107 -17.89 -0.47 14.19
N ALA A 108 -18.40 0.51 13.46
CA ALA A 108 -19.83 0.64 13.19
C ALA A 108 -20.39 -0.57 12.45
N LEU A 109 -19.66 -1.07 11.44
CA LEU A 109 -20.05 -2.28 10.70
C LEU A 109 -20.08 -3.50 11.61
N ALA A 110 -19.11 -3.66 12.49
CA ALA A 110 -19.04 -4.77 13.43
C ALA A 110 -20.22 -4.73 14.40
N GLU A 111 -20.54 -3.56 14.95
CA GLU A 111 -21.69 -3.37 15.85
C GLU A 111 -23.02 -3.69 15.16
N ASN A 112 -23.17 -3.30 13.91
CA ASN A 112 -24.40 -3.53 13.15
C ASN A 112 -24.52 -4.96 12.62
N SER A 113 -23.45 -5.75 12.64
CA SER A 113 -23.42 -7.11 12.13
C SER A 113 -23.89 -8.15 13.15
N PHE A 114 -24.01 -7.78 14.43
CA PHE A 114 -24.43 -8.69 15.48
C PHE A 114 -25.86 -8.36 15.93
N PRO A 115 -26.80 -9.28 15.71
CA PRO A 115 -28.17 -9.07 16.19
C PRO A 115 -28.18 -9.08 17.72
N GLU A 116 -29.04 -8.28 18.29
CA GLU A 116 -29.24 -8.24 19.72
C GLU A 116 -29.98 -9.50 20.24
#